data_85ca64f9d025d9b876e28d17f9e16293
#
_entry.id   85ca64f9d025d9b876e28d17f9e16293
#
_cell.length_a   1.000
_cell.length_b   1.000
_cell.length_c   1.000
_cell.angle_alpha   90.00
_cell.angle_beta   90.00
_cell.angle_gamma   90.00
#
_symmetry.space_group_name_H-M   'P 1'
#
loop_
_entity.id
_entity.type
_entity.pdbx_description
1 polymer ?
#
loop_
_entity_poly.entity_id
_entity_poly.type
_entity_poly.pdbx_seq_one_letter_code
_entity_poly.pdbx_strand_id
1 'polypeptide(L)'
;FMAMPVLVGPKSDGQKFPGAIYTLCIEALMQDGKALQAGTSHFLGQNFARAFDVKFQSEQNKEEYAWATSWGVSTRLIGGLIMTHSDDNGLVIPPRLAPLHVVICPLGK
;
A
#
# COMPACT_ATOMS: atom_id res chain seq x y z
N PHE A 1 11.35 -2.87 -0.59
CA PHE A 1 11.74 -2.40 0.74
C PHE A 1 11.45 -3.43 1.81
N MET A 2 10.22 -3.88 1.94
CA MET A 2 9.77 -4.78 3.02
C MET A 2 10.12 -6.26 2.79
N ALA A 3 10.65 -6.62 1.62
CA ALA A 3 11.00 -7.99 1.24
C ALA A 3 9.86 -9.01 1.49
N MET A 4 8.61 -8.56 1.37
CA MET A 4 7.44 -9.41 1.46
C MET A 4 7.01 -9.87 0.07
N PRO A 5 6.85 -11.18 -0.17
CA PRO A 5 6.26 -11.65 -1.41
C PRO A 5 4.78 -11.26 -1.47
N VAL A 6 4.36 -10.70 -2.60
CA VAL A 6 2.98 -10.23 -2.78
C VAL A 6 2.41 -10.70 -4.12
N LEU A 7 1.11 -10.90 -4.13
CA LEU A 7 0.31 -11.04 -5.35
C LEU A 7 -0.35 -9.72 -5.67
N VAL A 8 -0.39 -9.36 -6.94
CA VAL A 8 -1.05 -8.16 -7.44
C VAL A 8 -2.23 -8.56 -8.30
N GLY A 9 -3.39 -7.99 -8.05
CA GLY A 9 -4.57 -8.29 -8.83
C GLY A 9 -5.70 -7.26 -8.65
N PRO A 10 -6.68 -7.27 -9.54
CA PRO A 10 -7.88 -6.45 -9.40
C PRO A 10 -8.80 -7.03 -8.33
N LYS A 11 -9.45 -6.16 -7.59
CA LYS A 11 -10.57 -6.54 -6.73
C LYS A 11 -11.84 -6.76 -7.55
N SER A 12 -12.67 -7.69 -7.09
CA SER A 12 -13.99 -7.87 -7.66
C SER A 12 -14.88 -6.63 -7.47
N ASP A 13 -15.92 -6.51 -8.26
CA ASP A 13 -16.84 -5.37 -8.19
C ASP A 13 -17.47 -5.18 -6.80
N GLY A 14 -17.73 -6.28 -6.09
CA GLY A 14 -18.29 -6.22 -4.74
C GLY A 14 -17.29 -5.84 -3.64
N GLN A 15 -15.99 -5.88 -3.94
CA GLN A 15 -14.92 -5.60 -2.97
C GLN A 15 -14.09 -4.37 -3.29
N LYS A 16 -14.26 -3.79 -4.47
CA LYS A 16 -13.55 -2.56 -4.85
C LYS A 16 -14.01 -1.39 -3.98
N PHE A 17 -13.16 -0.36 -3.89
CA PHE A 17 -13.49 0.87 -3.17
C PHE A 17 -14.74 1.51 -3.78
N PRO A 18 -15.76 1.85 -2.97
CA PRO A 18 -16.98 2.51 -3.46
C PRO A 18 -16.66 3.81 -4.18
N GLY A 19 -17.15 3.94 -5.42
CA GLY A 19 -16.86 5.08 -6.28
C GLY A 19 -15.63 4.91 -7.18
N ALA A 20 -14.80 3.89 -6.98
CA ALA A 20 -13.73 3.59 -7.92
C ALA A 20 -14.27 2.85 -9.17
N ILE A 21 -13.67 3.14 -10.32
CA ILE A 21 -13.93 2.38 -11.56
C ILE A 21 -13.34 0.98 -11.41
N TYR A 22 -12.08 0.91 -10.95
CA TYR A 22 -11.44 -0.35 -10.54
C TYR A 22 -10.46 -0.12 -9.39
N THR A 23 -10.12 -1.19 -8.69
CA THR A 23 -9.13 -1.20 -7.61
C THR A 23 -8.14 -2.32 -7.86
N LEU A 24 -6.85 -1.98 -7.88
CA LEU A 24 -5.77 -2.95 -7.76
C LEU A 24 -5.41 -3.13 -6.29
N CYS A 25 -5.08 -4.35 -5.92
CA CYS A 25 -4.70 -4.72 -4.57
C CYS A 25 -3.38 -5.48 -4.60
N ILE A 26 -2.55 -5.27 -3.61
CA ILE A 26 -1.41 -6.14 -3.29
C ILE A 26 -1.72 -6.91 -2.01
N GLU A 27 -1.56 -8.23 -2.06
CA GLU A 27 -1.82 -9.13 -0.94
C GLU A 27 -0.59 -9.97 -0.65
N ALA A 28 -0.17 -10.00 0.60
CA ALA A 28 0.92 -10.82 1.08
C ALA A 28 0.37 -12.08 1.76
N LEU A 29 1.00 -13.22 1.52
CA LEU A 29 0.68 -14.47 2.20
C LEU A 29 1.44 -14.53 3.53
N MET A 30 0.71 -14.67 4.63
CA MET A 30 1.28 -14.80 5.96
C MET A 30 1.65 -16.25 6.27
N GLN A 31 2.47 -16.47 7.29
CA GLN A 31 2.96 -17.81 7.69
C GLN A 31 1.80 -18.74 8.10
N ASP A 32 0.69 -18.20 8.59
CA ASP A 32 -0.52 -18.96 8.94
C ASP A 32 -1.41 -19.30 7.72
N GLY A 33 -0.95 -18.99 6.51
CA GLY A 33 -1.66 -19.26 5.26
C GLY A 33 -2.75 -18.24 4.91
N LYS A 34 -2.92 -17.19 5.71
CA LYS A 34 -3.90 -16.13 5.43
C LYS A 34 -3.30 -15.04 4.55
N ALA A 35 -4.13 -14.46 3.70
CA ALA A 35 -3.76 -13.31 2.90
C ALA A 35 -3.93 -12.01 3.71
N LEU A 36 -2.91 -11.15 3.66
CA LEU A 36 -2.96 -9.81 4.22
C LEU A 36 -2.99 -8.78 3.09
N GLN A 37 -4.05 -7.97 3.07
CA GLN A 37 -4.08 -6.83 2.15
C GLN A 37 -3.00 -5.82 2.57
N ALA A 38 -1.99 -5.67 1.73
CA ALA A 38 -0.81 -4.84 1.99
C ALA A 38 -0.92 -3.43 1.42
N GLY A 39 -1.73 -3.25 0.39
CA GLY A 39 -1.97 -1.92 -0.18
C GLY A 39 -3.00 -1.96 -1.30
N THR A 40 -3.53 -0.81 -1.65
CA THR A 40 -4.49 -0.66 -2.73
C THR A 40 -4.17 0.57 -3.59
N SER A 41 -4.56 0.48 -4.86
CA SER A 41 -4.54 1.59 -5.80
C SER A 41 -5.90 1.63 -6.50
N HIS A 42 -6.56 2.79 -6.44
CA HIS A 42 -7.89 3.00 -6.96
C HIS A 42 -7.84 3.94 -8.17
N PHE A 43 -8.42 3.54 -9.26
CA PHE A 43 -8.74 4.46 -10.33
C PHE A 43 -10.15 4.99 -10.12
N LEU A 44 -10.25 6.25 -9.75
CA LEU A 44 -11.51 6.90 -9.39
C LEU A 44 -12.22 7.50 -10.61
N GLY A 45 -11.50 7.63 -11.73
CA GLY A 45 -12.03 8.33 -12.89
C GLY A 45 -12.40 9.77 -12.54
N GLN A 46 -13.59 10.19 -12.89
CA GLN A 46 -14.16 11.51 -12.57
C GLN A 46 -15.28 11.44 -11.51
N ASN A 47 -15.52 10.28 -10.91
CA ASN A 47 -16.69 10.10 -10.03
C ASN A 47 -16.66 11.06 -8.82
N PHE A 48 -15.52 11.14 -8.13
CA PHE A 48 -15.37 12.05 -7.01
C PHE A 48 -15.25 13.51 -7.45
N ALA A 49 -14.57 13.76 -8.57
CA ALA A 49 -14.46 15.11 -9.11
C ALA A 49 -15.84 15.71 -9.45
N ARG A 50 -16.75 14.89 -9.99
CA ARG A 50 -18.14 15.33 -10.25
C ARG A 50 -18.92 15.54 -8.96
N ALA A 51 -18.75 14.66 -7.96
CA ALA A 51 -19.44 14.77 -6.68
C ALA A 51 -19.02 16.00 -5.87
N PHE A 52 -17.75 16.39 -5.95
CA PHE A 52 -17.16 17.52 -5.22
C PHE A 52 -16.92 18.78 -6.07
N ASP A 53 -17.38 18.75 -7.33
CA ASP A 53 -17.20 19.83 -8.32
C ASP A 53 -15.74 20.25 -8.53
N VAL A 54 -14.83 19.26 -8.57
CA VAL A 54 -13.40 19.51 -8.78
C VAL A 54 -13.11 19.60 -10.27
N LYS A 55 -12.85 20.80 -10.74
CA LYS A 55 -12.59 21.12 -12.14
C LYS A 55 -11.23 21.77 -12.32
N PHE A 56 -10.75 21.72 -13.54
CA PHE A 56 -9.57 22.46 -13.99
C PHE A 56 -9.84 23.08 -15.35
N GLN A 57 -9.08 24.11 -15.68
CA GLN A 57 -9.10 24.71 -17.00
C GLN A 57 -8.14 23.96 -17.91
N SER A 58 -8.66 23.36 -18.99
CA SER A 58 -7.84 22.66 -19.97
C SER A 58 -7.07 23.64 -20.85
N GLU A 59 -6.11 23.12 -21.62
CA GLU A 59 -5.32 23.91 -22.58
C GLU A 59 -6.20 24.60 -23.65
N GLN A 60 -7.40 24.08 -23.88
CA GLN A 60 -8.38 24.69 -24.78
C GLN A 60 -9.30 25.71 -24.10
N ASN A 61 -8.95 26.17 -22.90
CA ASN A 61 -9.75 27.10 -22.09
C ASN A 61 -11.18 26.58 -21.77
N LYS A 62 -11.33 25.27 -21.60
CA LYS A 62 -12.59 24.65 -21.18
C LYS A 62 -12.48 24.14 -19.77
N GLU A 63 -13.53 24.30 -18.99
CA GLU A 63 -13.66 23.64 -17.68
C GLU A 63 -13.92 22.15 -17.87
N GLU A 64 -13.10 21.32 -17.28
CA GLU A 64 -13.22 19.87 -17.32
C GLU A 64 -13.09 19.29 -15.91
N TYR A 65 -13.81 18.19 -15.63
CA TYR A 65 -13.66 17.49 -14.36
C TYR A 65 -12.32 16.74 -14.32
N ALA A 66 -11.66 16.82 -13.17
CA ALA A 66 -10.39 16.17 -12.97
C ALA A 66 -10.52 14.63 -12.96
N TRP A 67 -9.55 13.97 -13.56
CA TRP A 67 -9.35 12.53 -13.40
C TRP A 67 -8.52 12.31 -12.14
N ALA A 68 -8.89 11.31 -11.34
CA ALA A 68 -8.25 11.07 -10.06
C ALA A 68 -7.88 9.61 -9.85
N THR A 69 -6.78 9.43 -9.16
CA THR A 69 -6.36 8.16 -8.57
C THR A 69 -6.18 8.33 -7.08
N SER A 70 -6.34 7.26 -6.33
CA SER A 70 -6.05 7.23 -4.90
C SER A 70 -5.37 5.91 -4.57
N TRP A 71 -4.29 5.98 -3.81
CA TRP A 71 -3.57 4.79 -3.40
C TRP A 71 -2.97 4.99 -2.02
N GLY A 72 -2.82 3.90 -1.30
CA GLY A 72 -2.31 4.00 0.05
C GLY A 72 -1.98 2.66 0.69
N VAL A 73 -1.27 2.79 1.77
CA VAL A 73 -0.91 1.74 2.71
C VAL A 73 -1.23 2.23 4.12
N SER A 74 -1.27 1.33 5.08
CA SER A 74 -1.52 1.67 6.47
C SER A 74 -0.48 1.05 7.39
N THR A 75 -0.55 1.35 8.68
CA THR A 75 0.26 0.73 9.72
C THR A 75 0.11 -0.80 9.81
N ARG A 76 -0.90 -1.38 9.14
CA ARG A 76 -1.02 -2.83 8.93
C ARG A 76 0.24 -3.45 8.35
N LEU A 77 1.01 -2.70 7.55
CA LEU A 77 2.28 -3.16 7.00
C LEU A 77 3.33 -3.49 8.06
N ILE A 78 3.29 -2.84 9.21
CA ILE A 78 4.17 -3.17 10.36
C ILE A 78 3.84 -4.58 10.87
N GLY A 79 2.56 -4.88 11.03
CA GLY A 79 2.11 -6.24 11.38
C GLY A 79 2.50 -7.26 10.32
N GLY A 80 2.34 -6.94 9.03
CA GLY A 80 2.77 -7.78 7.93
C GLY A 80 4.27 -8.06 7.94
N LEU A 81 5.08 -7.05 8.21
CA LEU A 81 6.53 -7.18 8.37
C LEU A 81 6.90 -8.16 9.49
N ILE A 82 6.29 -7.98 10.66
CA ILE A 82 6.51 -8.84 11.82
C ILE A 82 6.13 -10.29 11.49
N MET A 83 4.95 -10.50 10.95
CA MET A 83 4.46 -11.84 10.62
C MET A 83 5.24 -12.52 9.49
N THR A 84 5.94 -11.75 8.65
CA THR A 84 6.74 -12.32 7.55
C THR A 84 8.16 -12.65 7.97
N HIS A 85 8.80 -11.81 8.77
CA HIS A 85 10.24 -11.88 9.01
C HIS A 85 10.65 -12.16 10.45
N SER A 86 9.81 -11.85 11.41
CA SER A 86 10.15 -11.95 12.82
C SER A 86 9.91 -13.35 13.38
N ASP A 87 10.54 -13.64 14.50
CA ASP A 87 10.42 -14.88 15.24
C ASP A 87 10.22 -14.60 16.75
N ASP A 88 10.23 -15.64 17.58
CA ASP A 88 10.06 -15.54 19.03
C ASP A 88 11.23 -14.83 19.74
N ASN A 89 12.37 -14.65 19.05
CA ASN A 89 13.51 -13.90 19.59
C ASN A 89 13.40 -12.40 19.37
N GLY A 90 12.50 -11.95 18.49
CA GLY A 90 12.23 -10.55 18.29
C GLY A 90 12.01 -10.13 16.85
N LEU A 91 12.05 -8.81 16.66
CA LEU A 91 11.80 -8.17 15.38
C LEU A 91 13.00 -8.33 14.43
N VAL A 92 12.74 -8.88 13.25
CA VAL A 92 13.69 -8.92 12.14
C VAL A 92 13.25 -7.92 11.08
N ILE A 93 14.14 -7.00 10.75
CA ILE A 93 13.88 -5.92 9.79
C ILE A 93 14.75 -6.13 8.55
N PRO A 94 14.15 -6.16 7.33
CA PRO A 94 14.93 -6.21 6.09
C PRO A 94 15.92 -5.04 5.99
N PRO A 95 17.12 -5.24 5.40
CA PRO A 95 18.18 -4.24 5.38
C PRO A 95 17.76 -2.87 4.82
N ARG A 96 16.84 -2.85 3.84
CA ARG A 96 16.35 -1.59 3.25
C ARG A 96 15.46 -0.75 4.17
N LEU A 97 14.96 -1.34 5.26
CA LEU A 97 14.15 -0.67 6.27
C LEU A 97 14.93 -0.46 7.57
N ALA A 98 15.94 -1.28 7.84
CA ALA A 98 16.72 -1.19 9.04
C ALA A 98 17.49 0.15 9.10
N PRO A 99 17.31 0.96 10.15
CA PRO A 99 18.04 2.22 10.29
C PRO A 99 19.53 2.01 10.53
N LEU A 100 19.88 0.85 11.12
CA LEU A 100 21.25 0.41 11.37
C LEU A 100 21.41 -1.03 10.90
N HIS A 101 22.39 -1.30 10.04
CA HIS A 101 22.65 -2.65 9.53
C HIS A 101 23.55 -3.45 10.45
N VAL A 102 24.46 -2.78 11.15
CA VAL A 102 25.45 -3.40 12.04
C VAL A 102 25.64 -2.50 13.24
N VAL A 103 25.66 -3.11 14.42
CA VAL A 103 26.03 -2.44 15.68
C VAL A 103 27.25 -3.15 16.25
N ILE A 104 28.32 -2.40 16.48
CA ILE A 104 29.55 -2.91 17.11
C ILE A 104 29.52 -2.52 18.59
N CYS A 105 29.44 -3.52 19.46
CA CYS A 105 29.50 -3.32 20.91
C CYS A 105 30.92 -3.66 21.40
N PRO A 106 31.79 -2.66 21.70
CA PRO A 106 33.09 -2.95 22.24
C PRO A 106 32.96 -3.48 23.66
N LEU A 107 33.53 -4.66 23.89
CA LEU A 107 33.68 -5.24 25.21
C LEU A 107 35.07 -4.88 25.70
N GLY A 108 35.21 -3.71 26.35
CA GLY A 108 36.46 -3.25 26.90
C GLY A 108 36.52 -3.55 28.40
N LYS A 109 37.75 -3.83 28.91
CA LYS A 109 38.09 -3.69 30.34
C LYS A 109 38.33 -2.22 30.64
#